data_8c04e9ad953a656c38187819a77b80e7
#
_entry.id   8c04e9ad953a656c38187819a77b80e7
#
_cell.length_a   1.000
_cell.length_b   1.000
_cell.length_c   1.000
_cell.angle_alpha   90.00
_cell.angle_beta   90.00
_cell.angle_gamma   90.00
#
_symmetry.space_group_name_H-M   'P 1'
#
loop_
_entity.id
_entity.type
_entity.pdbx_description
1 polymer ?
#
loop_
_entity_poly.entity_id
_entity_poly.type
_entity_poly.pdbx_seq_one_letter_code
_entity_poly.pdbx_strand_id
1 'polypeptide(L)'
;MKKIYLDNAATTPVSPEILAAMEPYFTNKFGNASEPHFWGQEARKAIDEAREKIANFLGAKPKEIIFTSCATESINLAHKGLIESIKYQVSSIKYPHIITSRVEHKAVLETCKHLEKIGWVKVTYLPVDKYGIVDIKDIRQAIRPETVLVSIMYTNNEVGTIEPIGKIGRLIKEINVSRVACHLSPVYFHTDATQAIQYLDCNVDGLGIDLLSFSGHKLYAPKGIGALYIRSGVPFVRQQDGGGQEYNLRAGTENVPYIVALGKAIELVEQNKVHSTKCIEKLKSKLIDGVLKISGVKLVGHPTNQAPHIATFIVEGAEGEAMLLLLSDKGIAASSGSACTSGLLKPSHVLTAMGYKPQEAHGSLRFSLGKDTTLKEIDYVVKVLPEVIKKLRKMAPKLI
;
A
#
# COMPACT_ATOMS: atom_id res chain seq x y z
N MET A 1 -2.24 -24.88 -21.24
CA MET A 1 -2.15 -24.96 -19.76
C MET A 1 -2.90 -23.76 -19.17
N LYS A 2 -3.80 -23.96 -18.20
CA LYS A 2 -4.51 -22.82 -17.57
C LYS A 2 -3.51 -21.98 -16.77
N LYS A 3 -3.49 -20.67 -16.96
CA LYS A 3 -2.63 -19.75 -16.19
C LYS A 3 -3.31 -19.39 -14.89
N ILE A 4 -2.62 -19.53 -13.77
CA ILE A 4 -3.08 -19.21 -12.40
C ILE A 4 -2.32 -17.97 -11.94
N TYR A 5 -3.05 -16.93 -11.52
CA TYR A 5 -2.47 -15.68 -11.08
C TYR A 5 -2.65 -15.48 -9.56
N LEU A 6 -1.57 -15.66 -8.81
CA LEU A 6 -1.52 -15.46 -7.36
C LEU A 6 -0.50 -14.39 -6.95
N ASP A 7 -0.45 -13.30 -7.73
CA ASP A 7 0.40 -12.12 -7.44
C ASP A 7 -0.40 -10.80 -7.46
N ASN A 8 -1.61 -10.84 -6.92
CA ASN A 8 -2.51 -9.69 -6.87
C ASN A 8 -1.98 -8.54 -6.00
N ALA A 9 -1.12 -8.82 -5.02
CA ALA A 9 -0.43 -7.77 -4.25
C ALA A 9 0.59 -6.98 -5.08
N ALA A 10 1.09 -7.51 -6.20
CA ALA A 10 1.95 -6.77 -7.13
C ALA A 10 1.13 -5.88 -8.07
N THR A 11 0.08 -6.42 -8.67
CA THR A 11 -0.89 -5.68 -9.50
C THR A 11 -2.12 -6.56 -9.76
N THR A 12 -3.24 -5.96 -10.13
CA THR A 12 -4.44 -6.68 -10.57
C THR A 12 -4.76 -6.38 -12.04
N PRO A 13 -5.47 -7.26 -12.76
CA PRO A 13 -6.02 -6.92 -14.07
C PRO A 13 -7.11 -5.85 -13.92
N VAL A 14 -7.34 -5.04 -14.94
CA VAL A 14 -8.49 -4.12 -14.97
C VAL A 14 -9.75 -4.97 -15.10
N SER A 15 -10.76 -4.73 -14.22
CA SER A 15 -12.01 -5.48 -14.33
C SER A 15 -12.86 -4.99 -15.51
N PRO A 16 -13.65 -5.88 -16.14
CA PRO A 16 -14.50 -5.50 -17.28
C PRO A 16 -15.44 -4.34 -16.96
N GLU A 17 -16.02 -4.31 -15.75
CA GLU A 17 -16.94 -3.27 -15.31
C GLU A 17 -16.25 -1.90 -15.19
N ILE A 18 -14.99 -1.90 -14.75
CA ILE A 18 -14.19 -0.68 -14.65
C ILE A 18 -13.76 -0.22 -16.05
N LEU A 19 -13.36 -1.16 -16.92
CA LEU A 19 -13.01 -0.85 -18.30
C LEU A 19 -14.19 -0.22 -19.04
N ALA A 20 -15.38 -0.80 -18.94
CA ALA A 20 -16.59 -0.28 -19.54
C ALA A 20 -16.97 1.12 -19.00
N ALA A 21 -16.73 1.39 -17.70
CA ALA A 21 -17.01 2.70 -17.11
C ALA A 21 -16.07 3.80 -17.62
N MET A 22 -14.80 3.49 -17.88
CA MET A 22 -13.81 4.48 -18.30
C MET A 22 -13.75 4.68 -19.82
N GLU A 23 -14.12 3.68 -20.61
CA GLU A 23 -14.00 3.66 -22.07
C GLU A 23 -14.62 4.88 -22.77
N PRO A 24 -15.84 5.36 -22.42
CA PRO A 24 -16.46 6.51 -23.08
C PRO A 24 -15.65 7.80 -22.98
N TYR A 25 -14.81 7.94 -21.95
CA TYR A 25 -14.03 9.15 -21.71
C TYR A 25 -12.74 9.25 -22.55
N PHE A 26 -12.42 8.23 -23.34
CA PHE A 26 -11.33 8.28 -24.32
C PHE A 26 -11.78 8.87 -25.67
N THR A 27 -13.07 8.76 -26.02
CA THR A 27 -13.56 9.08 -27.37
C THR A 27 -14.79 9.99 -27.36
N ASN A 28 -15.85 9.62 -26.66
CA ASN A 28 -17.14 10.32 -26.72
C ASN A 28 -17.24 11.47 -25.69
N LYS A 29 -16.65 11.29 -24.50
CA LYS A 29 -16.71 12.22 -23.35
C LYS A 29 -15.34 12.79 -23.02
N PHE A 30 -14.59 13.18 -24.06
CA PHE A 30 -13.17 13.53 -24.00
C PHE A 30 -12.88 14.95 -23.52
N GLY A 31 -13.88 15.71 -23.11
CA GLY A 31 -13.74 17.12 -22.77
C GLY A 31 -12.72 17.41 -21.67
N ASN A 32 -12.04 18.56 -21.78
CA ASN A 32 -11.21 19.05 -20.68
C ASN A 32 -12.11 19.60 -19.57
N ALA A 33 -11.98 19.08 -18.36
CA ALA A 33 -12.84 19.46 -17.24
C ALA A 33 -12.70 20.92 -16.78
N SER A 34 -11.69 21.65 -17.26
CA SER A 34 -11.53 23.09 -16.98
C SER A 34 -12.37 23.97 -17.90
N GLU A 35 -12.95 23.42 -18.98
CA GLU A 35 -13.68 24.19 -19.97
C GLU A 35 -15.17 24.38 -19.60
N PRO A 36 -15.75 25.59 -19.85
CA PRO A 36 -17.12 25.90 -19.47
C PRO A 36 -18.18 25.31 -20.41
N HIS A 37 -17.80 24.81 -21.60
CA HIS A 37 -18.74 24.23 -22.54
C HIS A 37 -19.19 22.80 -22.08
N PHE A 38 -20.24 22.28 -22.72
CA PHE A 38 -20.92 21.06 -22.31
C PHE A 38 -20.00 19.82 -22.19
N TRP A 39 -19.01 19.65 -23.07
CA TRP A 39 -18.02 18.55 -22.94
C TRP A 39 -17.15 18.66 -21.70
N GLY A 40 -16.72 19.89 -21.36
CA GLY A 40 -15.95 20.14 -20.16
C GLY A 40 -16.78 19.93 -18.90
N GLN A 41 -18.04 20.38 -18.91
CA GLN A 41 -18.97 20.18 -17.79
C GLN A 41 -19.28 18.69 -17.56
N GLU A 42 -19.43 17.89 -18.64
CA GLU A 42 -19.61 16.43 -18.53
C GLU A 42 -18.39 15.75 -17.89
N ALA A 43 -17.18 16.13 -18.31
CA ALA A 43 -15.95 15.64 -17.74
C ALA A 43 -15.80 16.04 -16.25
N ARG A 44 -16.10 17.30 -15.92
CA ARG A 44 -16.08 17.82 -14.53
C ARG A 44 -17.04 17.05 -13.64
N LYS A 45 -18.27 16.84 -14.08
CA LYS A 45 -19.26 16.06 -13.36
C LYS A 45 -18.77 14.64 -13.07
N ALA A 46 -18.14 13.98 -14.04
CA ALA A 46 -17.60 12.63 -13.86
C ALA A 46 -16.45 12.58 -12.83
N ILE A 47 -15.59 13.59 -12.83
CA ILE A 47 -14.53 13.74 -11.80
C ILE A 47 -15.14 13.93 -10.42
N ASP A 48 -16.12 14.82 -10.30
CA ASP A 48 -16.75 15.15 -9.01
C ASP A 48 -17.51 13.95 -8.45
N GLU A 49 -18.24 13.19 -9.28
CA GLU A 49 -18.90 11.94 -8.88
C GLU A 49 -17.90 10.86 -8.41
N ALA A 50 -16.78 10.70 -9.11
CA ALA A 50 -15.73 9.77 -8.70
C ALA A 50 -15.08 10.18 -7.37
N ARG A 51 -14.85 11.46 -7.19
CA ARG A 51 -14.28 12.06 -5.97
C ARG A 51 -15.23 11.88 -4.78
N GLU A 52 -16.53 12.10 -4.98
CA GLU A 52 -17.55 11.91 -3.96
C GLU A 52 -17.64 10.45 -3.49
N LYS A 53 -17.59 9.48 -4.42
CA LYS A 53 -17.56 8.05 -4.09
C LYS A 53 -16.37 7.70 -3.20
N ILE A 54 -15.18 8.20 -3.52
CA ILE A 54 -13.97 7.95 -2.72
C ILE A 54 -14.07 8.63 -1.36
N ALA A 55 -14.56 9.88 -1.33
CA ALA A 55 -14.74 10.61 -0.08
C ALA A 55 -15.72 9.89 0.86
N ASN A 56 -16.87 9.47 0.35
CA ASN A 56 -17.88 8.75 1.13
C ASN A 56 -17.31 7.43 1.68
N PHE A 57 -16.60 6.66 0.85
CA PHE A 57 -15.97 5.41 1.26
C PHE A 57 -14.94 5.60 2.40
N LEU A 58 -14.20 6.70 2.38
CA LEU A 58 -13.20 7.03 3.42
C LEU A 58 -13.81 7.77 4.63
N GLY A 59 -15.08 8.19 4.58
CA GLY A 59 -15.67 9.08 5.59
C GLY A 59 -15.08 10.50 5.56
N ALA A 60 -14.66 10.97 4.38
CA ALA A 60 -14.01 12.24 4.13
C ALA A 60 -14.92 13.20 3.37
N LYS A 61 -14.46 14.46 3.18
CA LYS A 61 -15.10 15.43 2.30
C LYS A 61 -14.50 15.34 0.90
N PRO A 62 -15.27 15.58 -0.18
CA PRO A 62 -14.74 15.55 -1.56
C PRO A 62 -13.47 16.38 -1.75
N LYS A 63 -13.40 17.58 -1.21
CA LYS A 63 -12.25 18.49 -1.31
C LYS A 63 -10.96 17.99 -0.60
N GLU A 64 -11.08 16.92 0.19
CA GLU A 64 -9.95 16.28 0.88
C GLU A 64 -9.33 15.14 0.05
N ILE A 65 -9.90 14.83 -1.13
CA ILE A 65 -9.41 13.80 -2.03
C ILE A 65 -8.67 14.45 -3.19
N ILE A 66 -7.40 14.09 -3.39
CA ILE A 66 -6.53 14.57 -4.46
C ILE A 66 -6.16 13.39 -5.35
N PHE A 67 -6.46 13.49 -6.65
CA PHE A 67 -6.06 12.46 -7.61
C PHE A 67 -4.58 12.59 -7.97
N THR A 68 -3.92 11.45 -8.04
CA THR A 68 -2.50 11.31 -8.37
C THR A 68 -2.32 10.20 -9.40
N SER A 69 -1.11 10.00 -9.91
CA SER A 69 -0.83 8.91 -10.86
C SER A 69 -0.67 7.54 -10.18
N CYS A 70 -0.36 7.48 -8.88
CA CYS A 70 -0.17 6.25 -8.13
C CYS A 70 0.09 6.54 -6.65
N ALA A 71 0.08 5.49 -5.81
CA ALA A 71 0.43 5.63 -4.39
C ALA A 71 1.83 6.21 -4.16
N THR A 72 2.80 5.92 -5.03
CA THR A 72 4.15 6.51 -4.92
C THR A 72 4.12 8.04 -5.07
N GLU A 73 3.35 8.58 -6.00
CA GLU A 73 3.13 10.03 -6.11
C GLU A 73 2.41 10.56 -4.88
N SER A 74 1.34 9.88 -4.44
CA SER A 74 0.58 10.27 -3.23
C SER A 74 1.46 10.35 -1.99
N ILE A 75 2.33 9.36 -1.78
CA ILE A 75 3.26 9.30 -0.64
C ILE A 75 4.31 10.43 -0.72
N ASN A 76 4.92 10.64 -1.90
CA ASN A 76 5.85 11.74 -2.11
C ASN A 76 5.20 13.09 -1.85
N LEU A 77 3.99 13.29 -2.39
CA LEU A 77 3.21 14.50 -2.21
C LEU A 77 2.87 14.71 -0.73
N ALA A 78 2.39 13.66 -0.02
CA ALA A 78 2.08 13.72 1.41
C ALA A 78 3.29 14.13 2.26
N HIS A 79 4.43 13.48 2.08
CA HIS A 79 5.63 13.73 2.88
C HIS A 79 6.26 15.09 2.53
N LYS A 80 6.54 15.31 1.24
CA LYS A 80 7.23 16.54 0.79
C LYS A 80 6.36 17.76 0.97
N GLY A 81 5.07 17.70 0.60
CA GLY A 81 4.16 18.83 0.70
C GLY A 81 3.91 19.29 2.15
N LEU A 82 3.79 18.34 3.09
CA LEU A 82 3.70 18.65 4.51
C LEU A 82 5.01 19.26 5.03
N ILE A 83 6.15 18.60 4.80
CA ILE A 83 7.45 19.03 5.32
C ILE A 83 7.82 20.43 4.80
N GLU A 84 7.63 20.68 3.52
CA GLU A 84 7.89 21.98 2.91
C GLU A 84 7.00 23.06 3.53
N SER A 85 5.70 22.79 3.72
CA SER A 85 4.79 23.73 4.37
C SER A 85 5.21 24.04 5.81
N ILE A 86 5.59 23.04 6.59
CA ILE A 86 6.07 23.23 7.97
C ILE A 86 7.34 24.09 7.98
N LYS A 87 8.28 23.85 7.06
CA LYS A 87 9.53 24.67 6.98
C LYS A 87 9.26 26.14 6.66
N TYR A 88 8.21 26.43 5.87
CA TYR A 88 7.86 27.84 5.58
C TYR A 88 7.07 28.50 6.70
N GLN A 89 6.22 27.77 7.41
CA GLN A 89 5.31 28.35 8.41
C GLN A 89 5.86 28.35 9.82
N VAL A 90 6.77 27.43 10.17
CA VAL A 90 7.25 27.22 11.53
C VAL A 90 8.76 27.44 11.60
N SER A 91 9.18 28.71 11.71
CA SER A 91 10.60 29.10 11.76
C SER A 91 11.36 28.50 12.94
N SER A 92 10.69 28.11 14.03
CA SER A 92 11.29 27.50 15.22
C SER A 92 11.73 26.04 14.99
N ILE A 93 11.23 25.35 13.95
CA ILE A 93 11.60 23.97 13.64
C ILE A 93 12.63 23.95 12.51
N LYS A 94 13.91 23.98 12.85
CA LYS A 94 15.00 23.94 11.87
C LYS A 94 15.03 22.62 11.08
N TYR A 95 14.78 21.48 11.75
CA TYR A 95 14.78 20.14 11.18
C TYR A 95 13.53 19.38 11.63
N PRO A 96 12.43 19.45 10.89
CA PRO A 96 11.25 18.63 11.15
C PRO A 96 11.60 17.15 11.31
N HIS A 97 10.93 16.45 12.22
CA HIS A 97 11.18 15.04 12.47
C HIS A 97 10.05 14.17 11.96
N ILE A 98 10.42 13.10 11.26
CA ILE A 98 9.50 12.06 10.76
C ILE A 98 9.76 10.76 11.53
N ILE A 99 8.71 10.09 11.93
CA ILE A 99 8.74 8.72 12.45
C ILE A 99 8.12 7.79 11.42
N THR A 100 8.81 6.74 11.06
CA THR A 100 8.31 5.70 10.13
C THR A 100 8.83 4.32 10.54
N SER A 101 8.35 3.24 9.90
CA SER A 101 8.80 1.88 10.22
C SER A 101 9.89 1.38 9.27
N ARG A 102 10.64 0.35 9.70
CA ARG A 102 11.62 -0.33 8.83
C ARG A 102 10.99 -1.22 7.78
N VAL A 103 9.70 -1.52 7.88
CA VAL A 103 8.98 -2.43 6.99
C VAL A 103 8.10 -1.71 5.95
N GLU A 104 8.21 -0.39 5.87
CA GLU A 104 7.46 0.41 4.90
C GLU A 104 7.78 0.03 3.44
N HIS A 105 6.83 0.34 2.56
CA HIS A 105 7.09 0.29 1.13
C HIS A 105 8.23 1.26 0.74
N LYS A 106 9.00 0.91 -0.29
CA LYS A 106 10.13 1.73 -0.78
C LYS A 106 9.73 3.18 -1.09
N ALA A 107 8.48 3.44 -1.49
CA ALA A 107 7.98 4.79 -1.71
C ALA A 107 8.07 5.68 -0.46
N VAL A 108 7.83 5.13 0.75
CA VAL A 108 8.01 5.84 2.03
C VAL A 108 9.49 5.91 2.38
N LEU A 109 10.18 4.76 2.39
CA LEU A 109 11.58 4.69 2.83
C LEU A 109 12.51 5.59 2.00
N GLU A 110 12.41 5.52 0.68
CA GLU A 110 13.28 6.29 -0.20
C GLU A 110 12.91 7.79 -0.18
N THR A 111 11.63 8.14 0.01
CA THR A 111 11.23 9.55 0.22
C THR A 111 11.81 10.09 1.52
N CYS A 112 11.73 9.34 2.62
CA CYS A 112 12.33 9.74 3.90
C CYS A 112 13.85 9.88 3.80
N LYS A 113 14.55 8.91 3.21
CA LYS A 113 16.00 8.96 2.99
C LYS A 113 16.42 10.15 2.11
N HIS A 114 15.63 10.45 1.07
CA HIS A 114 15.89 11.62 0.23
C HIS A 114 15.80 12.93 1.02
N LEU A 115 14.70 13.11 1.78
CA LEU A 115 14.52 14.30 2.62
C LEU A 115 15.61 14.44 3.69
N GLU A 116 16.08 13.34 4.26
CA GLU A 116 17.20 13.29 5.18
C GLU A 116 18.52 13.71 4.50
N LYS A 117 18.79 13.12 3.31
CA LYS A 117 19.99 13.40 2.51
C LYS A 117 20.14 14.86 2.12
N ILE A 118 19.02 15.53 1.79
CA ILE A 118 19.05 16.98 1.46
C ILE A 118 18.98 17.88 2.71
N GLY A 119 19.02 17.30 3.91
CA GLY A 119 19.02 18.04 5.16
C GLY A 119 17.70 18.73 5.52
N TRP A 120 16.59 18.25 4.99
CA TRP A 120 15.28 18.82 5.27
C TRP A 120 14.65 18.29 6.55
N VAL A 121 14.92 17.05 6.90
CA VAL A 121 14.32 16.37 8.05
C VAL A 121 15.35 15.53 8.82
N LYS A 122 14.95 15.09 10.02
CA LYS A 122 15.50 13.92 10.72
C LYS A 122 14.47 12.79 10.68
N VAL A 123 14.88 11.53 10.56
CA VAL A 123 13.98 10.39 10.49
C VAL A 123 14.32 9.38 11.58
N THR A 124 13.29 8.89 12.27
CA THR A 124 13.40 7.69 13.12
C THR A 124 12.69 6.52 12.42
N TYR A 125 13.47 5.48 12.12
CA TYR A 125 12.98 4.22 11.55
C TYR A 125 12.73 3.22 12.67
N LEU A 126 11.49 3.06 13.08
CA LEU A 126 11.10 2.17 14.18
C LEU A 126 11.40 0.71 13.85
N PRO A 127 11.86 -0.07 14.83
CA PRO A 127 11.92 -1.52 14.70
C PRO A 127 10.51 -2.11 14.65
N VAL A 128 10.44 -3.37 14.27
CA VAL A 128 9.22 -4.19 14.33
C VAL A 128 9.50 -5.48 15.09
N ASP A 129 8.46 -6.12 15.57
CA ASP A 129 8.57 -7.44 16.17
C ASP A 129 8.77 -8.55 15.11
N LYS A 130 8.90 -9.80 15.54
CA LYS A 130 9.05 -10.97 14.66
C LYS A 130 7.86 -11.20 13.70
N TYR A 131 6.74 -10.53 13.91
CA TYR A 131 5.54 -10.57 13.07
C TYR A 131 5.43 -9.38 12.13
N GLY A 132 6.33 -8.41 12.26
CA GLY A 132 6.36 -7.20 11.45
C GLY A 132 5.46 -6.08 11.99
N ILE A 133 5.09 -6.10 13.28
CA ILE A 133 4.27 -5.07 13.93
C ILE A 133 5.14 -4.05 14.64
N VAL A 134 4.78 -2.77 14.50
CA VAL A 134 5.36 -1.65 15.25
C VAL A 134 4.77 -1.61 16.68
N ASP A 135 5.62 -1.50 17.71
CA ASP A 135 5.14 -1.26 19.07
C ASP A 135 4.71 0.22 19.22
N ILE A 136 3.49 0.43 19.72
CA ILE A 136 2.95 1.76 20.01
C ILE A 136 3.81 2.52 21.04
N LYS A 137 4.46 1.79 21.96
CA LYS A 137 5.38 2.38 22.94
C LYS A 137 6.60 3.00 22.25
N ASP A 138 7.11 2.37 21.19
CA ASP A 138 8.25 2.89 20.43
C ASP A 138 7.87 4.18 19.70
N ILE A 139 6.63 4.26 19.16
CA ILE A 139 6.13 5.52 18.58
C ILE A 139 6.11 6.61 19.64
N ARG A 140 5.53 6.36 20.83
CA ARG A 140 5.43 7.32 21.92
C ARG A 140 6.81 7.82 22.36
N GLN A 141 7.78 6.92 22.50
CA GLN A 141 9.16 7.25 22.92
C GLN A 141 9.93 8.02 21.84
N ALA A 142 9.64 7.79 20.57
CA ALA A 142 10.29 8.47 19.46
C ALA A 142 9.76 9.90 19.22
N ILE A 143 8.61 10.27 19.78
CA ILE A 143 8.03 11.62 19.64
C ILE A 143 8.93 12.67 20.34
N ARG A 144 9.25 13.72 19.62
CA ARG A 144 10.07 14.87 20.04
C ARG A 144 9.31 16.17 19.78
N PRO A 145 9.77 17.31 20.33
CA PRO A 145 9.20 18.62 20.01
C PRO A 145 9.14 18.90 18.50
N GLU A 146 10.16 18.47 17.74
CA GLU A 146 10.28 18.67 16.30
C GLU A 146 9.50 17.63 15.46
N THR A 147 8.86 16.63 16.09
CA THR A 147 8.10 15.62 15.35
C THR A 147 6.85 16.24 14.73
N VAL A 148 6.71 16.08 13.42
CA VAL A 148 5.59 16.62 12.63
C VAL A 148 4.83 15.56 11.86
N LEU A 149 5.43 14.38 11.62
CA LEU A 149 4.81 13.30 10.86
C LEU A 149 5.13 11.95 11.47
N VAL A 150 4.09 11.13 11.64
CA VAL A 150 4.19 9.68 11.83
C VAL A 150 3.61 9.04 10.57
N SER A 151 4.39 8.19 9.90
CA SER A 151 3.99 7.50 8.67
C SER A 151 4.17 6.00 8.85
N ILE A 152 3.07 5.28 9.00
CA ILE A 152 3.04 3.81 9.19
C ILE A 152 2.06 3.21 8.21
N MET A 153 2.52 2.24 7.41
CA MET A 153 1.66 1.53 6.46
C MET A 153 0.56 0.77 7.18
N TYR A 154 -0.60 0.64 6.54
CA TYR A 154 -1.72 -0.07 7.15
C TYR A 154 -1.57 -1.59 7.07
N THR A 155 -1.13 -2.07 5.92
CA THR A 155 -0.93 -3.51 5.66
C THR A 155 0.36 -3.71 4.89
N ASN A 156 1.22 -4.57 5.40
CA ASN A 156 2.48 -4.87 4.73
C ASN A 156 2.25 -5.69 3.45
N ASN A 157 2.79 -5.22 2.33
CA ASN A 157 2.62 -5.81 1.01
C ASN A 157 3.41 -7.12 0.81
N GLU A 158 4.39 -7.42 1.66
CA GLU A 158 5.18 -8.65 1.58
C GLU A 158 4.63 -9.74 2.48
N VAL A 159 4.42 -9.45 3.75
CA VAL A 159 4.04 -10.45 4.75
C VAL A 159 2.56 -10.39 5.17
N GLY A 160 1.82 -9.38 4.70
CA GLY A 160 0.40 -9.25 4.98
C GLY A 160 0.04 -8.80 6.39
N THR A 161 1.00 -8.52 7.26
CA THR A 161 0.75 -8.05 8.62
C THR A 161 -0.03 -6.73 8.61
N ILE A 162 -1.04 -6.62 9.46
CA ILE A 162 -1.88 -5.42 9.61
C ILE A 162 -1.41 -4.65 10.83
N GLU A 163 -1.01 -3.40 10.60
CA GLU A 163 -0.57 -2.49 11.66
C GLU A 163 -1.75 -1.94 12.48
N PRO A 164 -1.57 -1.62 13.76
CA PRO A 164 -2.65 -1.18 14.64
C PRO A 164 -3.02 0.30 14.44
N ILE A 165 -3.39 0.70 13.20
CA ILE A 165 -3.60 2.09 12.75
C ILE A 165 -4.55 2.86 13.68
N GLY A 166 -5.70 2.29 14.05
CA GLY A 166 -6.64 2.99 14.95
C GLY A 166 -6.10 3.22 16.36
N LYS A 167 -5.15 2.37 16.84
CA LYS A 167 -4.47 2.63 18.12
C LYS A 167 -3.42 3.73 17.97
N ILE A 168 -2.71 3.77 16.84
CA ILE A 168 -1.73 4.81 16.52
C ILE A 168 -2.44 6.16 16.39
N GLY A 169 -3.55 6.24 15.66
CA GLY A 169 -4.33 7.48 15.53
C GLY A 169 -4.82 8.02 16.87
N ARG A 170 -5.31 7.14 17.77
CA ARG A 170 -5.67 7.56 19.13
C ARG A 170 -4.49 8.08 19.93
N LEU A 171 -3.33 7.42 19.86
CA LEU A 171 -2.10 7.89 20.48
C LEU A 171 -1.72 9.29 20.00
N ILE A 172 -1.74 9.52 18.67
CA ILE A 172 -1.37 10.81 18.09
C ILE A 172 -2.34 11.91 18.51
N LYS A 173 -3.64 11.60 18.52
CA LYS A 173 -4.67 12.53 19.02
C LYS A 173 -4.43 12.92 20.47
N GLU A 174 -4.14 11.96 21.35
CA GLU A 174 -3.79 12.20 22.77
C GLU A 174 -2.55 13.10 22.90
N ILE A 175 -1.51 12.82 22.14
CA ILE A 175 -0.26 13.61 22.12
C ILE A 175 -0.54 15.03 21.65
N ASN A 176 -1.35 15.21 20.61
CA ASN A 176 -1.67 16.53 20.06
C ASN A 176 -2.43 17.42 21.06
N VAL A 177 -3.26 16.85 21.92
CA VAL A 177 -3.89 17.63 23.02
C VAL A 177 -2.83 18.26 23.95
N SER A 178 -1.83 17.48 24.33
CA SER A 178 -0.72 17.97 25.16
C SER A 178 0.17 18.98 24.42
N ARG A 179 0.39 18.79 23.11
CA ARG A 179 1.22 19.67 22.28
C ARG A 179 0.60 21.05 22.11
N VAL A 180 -0.71 21.15 21.97
CA VAL A 180 -1.43 22.43 21.92
C VAL A 180 -1.17 23.24 23.19
N ALA A 181 -1.25 22.60 24.36
CA ALA A 181 -0.97 23.25 25.65
C ALA A 181 0.50 23.76 25.75
N CYS A 182 1.44 23.15 25.02
CA CYS A 182 2.84 23.53 24.98
C CYS A 182 3.20 24.44 23.79
N HIS A 183 2.23 24.91 23.02
CA HIS A 183 2.44 25.70 21.79
C HIS A 183 3.36 25.01 20.74
N LEU A 184 3.34 23.67 20.69
CA LEU A 184 4.09 22.90 19.71
C LEU A 184 3.21 22.61 18.48
N SER A 185 3.87 22.47 17.32
CA SER A 185 3.18 22.03 16.10
C SER A 185 2.55 20.65 16.29
N PRO A 186 1.35 20.39 15.72
CA PRO A 186 0.74 19.07 15.80
C PRO A 186 1.60 18.03 15.07
N VAL A 187 1.45 16.78 15.49
CA VAL A 187 1.95 15.61 14.76
C VAL A 187 0.85 15.11 13.83
N TYR A 188 1.12 15.02 12.54
CA TYR A 188 0.20 14.48 11.54
C TYR A 188 0.41 12.99 11.35
N PHE A 189 -0.64 12.26 11.04
CA PHE A 189 -0.60 10.82 10.84
C PHE A 189 -0.89 10.46 9.39
N HIS A 190 0.11 9.87 8.70
CA HIS A 190 0.01 9.31 7.37
C HIS A 190 -0.03 7.78 7.42
N THR A 191 -0.84 7.18 6.54
CA THR A 191 -0.81 5.75 6.29
C THR A 191 -0.81 5.42 4.80
N ASP A 192 0.05 4.48 4.39
CA ASP A 192 -0.08 3.82 3.08
C ASP A 192 -1.12 2.71 3.20
N ALA A 193 -2.31 2.94 2.64
CA ALA A 193 -3.43 2.01 2.65
C ALA A 193 -3.53 1.17 1.37
N THR A 194 -2.50 1.15 0.53
CA THR A 194 -2.52 0.51 -0.80
C THR A 194 -2.91 -0.97 -0.75
N GLN A 195 -2.52 -1.70 0.28
CA GLN A 195 -2.88 -3.11 0.46
C GLN A 195 -4.10 -3.30 1.39
N ALA A 196 -4.55 -2.24 2.06
CA ALA A 196 -5.63 -2.29 3.03
C ALA A 196 -6.99 -1.93 2.44
N ILE A 197 -7.03 -0.94 1.55
CA ILE A 197 -8.26 -0.26 1.12
C ILE A 197 -9.33 -1.20 0.54
N GLN A 198 -8.92 -2.29 -0.09
CA GLN A 198 -9.85 -3.26 -0.66
C GLN A 198 -10.54 -4.12 0.42
N TYR A 199 -9.90 -4.35 1.56
CA TYR A 199 -10.31 -5.39 2.51
C TYR A 199 -10.61 -4.87 3.90
N LEU A 200 -9.96 -3.78 4.33
CA LEU A 200 -10.04 -3.26 5.69
C LEU A 200 -10.87 -1.97 5.74
N ASP A 201 -11.36 -1.64 6.94
CA ASP A 201 -11.97 -0.35 7.18
C ASP A 201 -10.92 0.76 7.02
N CYS A 202 -11.23 1.77 6.21
CA CYS A 202 -10.37 2.92 5.95
C CYS A 202 -11.08 4.24 6.31
N ASN A 203 -12.08 4.22 7.19
CA ASN A 203 -12.71 5.43 7.69
C ASN A 203 -11.68 6.31 8.42
N VAL A 204 -11.35 7.43 7.81
CA VAL A 204 -10.23 8.28 8.26
C VAL A 204 -10.47 8.95 9.61
N ASP A 205 -11.72 9.25 9.93
CA ASP A 205 -12.09 9.84 11.23
C ASP A 205 -12.03 8.80 12.36
N GLY A 206 -12.59 7.62 12.11
CA GLY A 206 -12.57 6.50 13.06
C GLY A 206 -11.15 6.00 13.37
N LEU A 207 -10.27 6.06 12.39
CA LEU A 207 -8.87 5.65 12.51
C LEU A 207 -7.94 6.78 12.96
N GLY A 208 -8.39 8.04 12.93
CA GLY A 208 -7.58 9.21 13.31
C GLY A 208 -6.46 9.53 12.33
N ILE A 209 -6.70 9.33 11.03
CA ILE A 209 -5.73 9.52 9.96
C ILE A 209 -5.85 10.95 9.40
N ASP A 210 -4.73 11.63 9.17
CA ASP A 210 -4.67 12.96 8.55
C ASP A 210 -4.31 12.90 7.07
N LEU A 211 -3.53 11.90 6.65
CA LEU A 211 -3.07 11.67 5.28
C LEU A 211 -3.18 10.17 4.95
N LEU A 212 -3.79 9.81 3.82
CA LEU A 212 -3.91 8.42 3.39
C LEU A 212 -3.62 8.30 1.90
N SER A 213 -2.70 7.39 1.56
CA SER A 213 -2.28 7.13 0.18
C SER A 213 -2.75 5.76 -0.30
N PHE A 214 -3.24 5.67 -1.55
CA PHE A 214 -3.53 4.38 -2.19
C PHE A 214 -3.44 4.44 -3.71
N SER A 215 -3.44 3.27 -4.38
CA SER A 215 -3.28 3.13 -5.82
C SER A 215 -4.39 2.27 -6.44
N GLY A 216 -4.90 2.69 -7.60
CA GLY A 216 -6.00 2.03 -8.29
C GLY A 216 -5.67 0.62 -8.79
N HIS A 217 -4.44 0.36 -9.22
CA HIS A 217 -4.06 -0.95 -9.76
C HIS A 217 -4.03 -2.10 -8.75
N LYS A 218 -4.28 -1.85 -7.49
CA LYS A 218 -4.52 -2.88 -6.46
C LYS A 218 -6.02 -3.15 -6.26
N LEU A 219 -6.88 -2.34 -6.90
CA LEU A 219 -8.35 -2.37 -6.81
C LEU A 219 -9.01 -2.74 -8.14
N TYR A 220 -8.29 -3.43 -9.01
CA TYR A 220 -8.76 -3.76 -10.37
C TYR A 220 -9.02 -2.54 -11.27
N ALA A 221 -8.51 -1.35 -10.92
CA ALA A 221 -8.43 -0.19 -11.78
C ALA A 221 -7.10 -0.18 -12.56
N PRO A 222 -6.94 0.67 -13.59
CA PRO A 222 -5.71 0.73 -14.37
C PRO A 222 -4.52 1.22 -13.53
N LYS A 223 -3.30 0.88 -13.97
CA LYS A 223 -2.08 1.56 -13.56
C LYS A 223 -2.15 3.02 -14.03
N GLY A 224 -1.53 3.94 -13.32
CA GLY A 224 -1.54 5.35 -13.70
C GLY A 224 -2.60 6.19 -12.98
N ILE A 225 -3.25 5.65 -11.95
CA ILE A 225 -4.17 6.38 -11.06
C ILE A 225 -3.99 5.97 -9.61
N GLY A 226 -4.05 6.94 -8.72
CA GLY A 226 -4.09 6.81 -7.27
C GLY A 226 -4.81 8.00 -6.65
N ALA A 227 -4.89 8.03 -5.35
CA ALA A 227 -5.40 9.17 -4.61
C ALA A 227 -4.64 9.39 -3.30
N LEU A 228 -4.63 10.64 -2.88
CA LEU A 228 -4.20 11.11 -1.58
C LEU A 228 -5.38 11.77 -0.88
N TYR A 229 -5.73 11.27 0.30
CA TYR A 229 -6.57 11.98 1.24
C TYR A 229 -5.72 12.95 2.05
N ILE A 230 -6.16 14.20 2.17
CA ILE A 230 -5.55 15.25 3.00
C ILE A 230 -6.66 15.83 3.87
N ARG A 231 -6.60 15.62 5.18
CA ARG A 231 -7.56 16.20 6.13
C ARG A 231 -7.56 17.72 6.05
N SER A 232 -8.75 18.32 6.06
CA SER A 232 -8.89 19.78 6.10
C SER A 232 -8.14 20.38 7.29
N GLY A 233 -7.30 21.39 7.02
CA GLY A 233 -6.47 22.04 8.05
C GLY A 233 -5.03 21.49 8.15
N VAL A 234 -4.70 20.40 7.48
CA VAL A 234 -3.30 19.98 7.31
C VAL A 234 -2.58 20.99 6.43
N PRO A 235 -1.48 21.61 6.89
CA PRO A 235 -0.72 22.58 6.09
C PRO A 235 -0.01 21.86 4.95
N PHE A 236 -0.13 22.38 3.72
CA PHE A 236 0.30 21.65 2.54
C PHE A 236 0.81 22.57 1.43
N VAL A 237 1.89 22.16 0.78
CA VAL A 237 2.45 22.82 -0.42
C VAL A 237 2.46 21.82 -1.57
N ARG A 238 1.99 22.24 -2.74
CA ARG A 238 2.05 21.39 -3.93
C ARG A 238 3.50 21.10 -4.33
N GLN A 239 3.72 19.91 -4.88
CA GLN A 239 5.05 19.47 -5.33
C GLN A 239 5.20 19.52 -6.85
N GLN A 240 4.12 19.77 -7.56
CA GLN A 240 4.09 19.90 -9.02
C GLN A 240 3.47 21.24 -9.39
N ASP A 241 4.27 22.12 -9.99
CA ASP A 241 3.83 23.42 -10.45
C ASP A 241 3.09 23.35 -11.78
N GLY A 242 2.11 24.27 -11.98
CA GLY A 242 1.30 24.34 -13.17
C GLY A 242 -0.06 24.98 -12.92
N GLY A 243 -1.09 24.52 -13.63
CA GLY A 243 -2.47 25.00 -13.48
C GLY A 243 -3.09 24.67 -12.13
N GLY A 244 -4.29 25.21 -11.88
CA GLY A 244 -5.00 25.13 -10.60
C GLY A 244 -5.79 23.84 -10.36
N GLN A 245 -5.51 22.75 -11.08
CA GLN A 245 -6.21 21.49 -10.90
C GLN A 245 -6.03 20.95 -9.47
N GLU A 246 -6.87 20.01 -9.10
CA GLU A 246 -6.84 19.37 -7.77
C GLU A 246 -6.70 20.41 -6.63
N TYR A 247 -7.49 21.47 -6.70
CA TYR A 247 -7.52 22.54 -5.68
C TYR A 247 -6.16 23.25 -5.48
N ASN A 248 -5.35 23.39 -6.52
CA ASN A 248 -3.97 23.89 -6.50
C ASN A 248 -2.98 22.99 -5.72
N LEU A 249 -3.33 21.75 -5.42
CA LEU A 249 -2.47 20.83 -4.70
C LEU A 249 -1.71 19.87 -5.63
N ARG A 250 -2.20 19.69 -6.87
CA ARG A 250 -1.55 18.86 -7.89
C ARG A 250 -1.92 19.36 -9.27
N ALA A 251 -0.98 19.93 -9.96
CA ALA A 251 -1.18 20.51 -11.29
C ALA A 251 -1.20 19.44 -12.42
N GLY A 252 -1.73 19.81 -13.56
CA GLY A 252 -1.83 18.99 -14.77
C GLY A 252 -3.26 18.59 -15.09
N THR A 253 -3.57 18.54 -16.40
CA THR A 253 -4.90 18.16 -16.90
C THR A 253 -5.37 16.86 -16.27
N GLU A 254 -6.60 16.84 -15.78
CA GLU A 254 -7.18 15.71 -15.08
C GLU A 254 -7.37 14.50 -16.02
N ASN A 255 -6.90 13.34 -15.57
CA ASN A 255 -7.05 12.08 -16.32
C ASN A 255 -8.45 11.51 -16.09
N VAL A 256 -9.45 12.10 -16.75
CA VAL A 256 -10.88 11.80 -16.55
C VAL A 256 -11.18 10.30 -16.62
N PRO A 257 -10.77 9.55 -17.68
CA PRO A 257 -11.08 8.13 -17.75
C PRO A 257 -10.53 7.32 -16.57
N TYR A 258 -9.32 7.63 -16.08
CA TYR A 258 -8.71 6.90 -14.97
C TYR A 258 -9.29 7.31 -13.62
N ILE A 259 -9.70 8.56 -13.49
CA ILE A 259 -10.42 9.05 -12.29
C ILE A 259 -11.77 8.33 -12.17
N VAL A 260 -12.51 8.23 -13.26
CA VAL A 260 -13.78 7.45 -13.33
C VAL A 260 -13.53 5.98 -12.99
N ALA A 261 -12.46 5.39 -13.54
CA ALA A 261 -12.06 4.02 -13.23
C ALA A 261 -11.81 3.81 -11.73
N LEU A 262 -11.13 4.75 -11.07
CA LEU A 262 -10.86 4.67 -9.63
C LEU A 262 -12.14 4.80 -8.80
N GLY A 263 -13.03 5.74 -9.16
CA GLY A 263 -14.35 5.89 -8.52
C GLY A 263 -15.21 4.62 -8.67
N LYS A 264 -15.19 3.98 -9.85
CA LYS A 264 -15.89 2.71 -10.08
C LYS A 264 -15.26 1.55 -9.31
N ALA A 265 -13.94 1.53 -9.18
CA ALA A 265 -13.25 0.52 -8.38
C ALA A 265 -13.66 0.59 -6.90
N ILE A 266 -13.71 1.77 -6.31
CA ILE A 266 -14.16 1.98 -4.93
C ILE A 266 -15.63 1.56 -4.74
N GLU A 267 -16.52 1.93 -5.68
CA GLU A 267 -17.92 1.49 -5.66
C GLU A 267 -18.04 -0.06 -5.62
N LEU A 268 -17.26 -0.76 -6.46
CA LEU A 268 -17.25 -2.23 -6.48
C LEU A 268 -16.66 -2.83 -5.21
N VAL A 269 -15.66 -2.19 -4.63
CA VAL A 269 -15.11 -2.61 -3.32
C VAL A 269 -16.18 -2.49 -2.25
N GLU A 270 -16.87 -1.36 -2.15
CA GLU A 270 -17.92 -1.13 -1.14
C GLU A 270 -19.04 -2.17 -1.24
N GLN A 271 -19.52 -2.45 -2.46
CA GLN A 271 -20.60 -3.42 -2.71
C GLN A 271 -20.22 -4.85 -2.33
N ASN A 272 -18.95 -5.25 -2.49
CA ASN A 272 -18.54 -6.65 -2.41
C ASN A 272 -17.59 -6.97 -1.23
N LYS A 273 -17.15 -5.98 -0.46
CA LYS A 273 -16.08 -6.10 0.54
C LYS A 273 -16.25 -7.28 1.49
N VAL A 274 -17.40 -7.40 2.14
CA VAL A 274 -17.62 -8.42 3.17
C VAL A 274 -17.63 -9.83 2.57
N HIS A 275 -18.32 -10.02 1.45
CA HIS A 275 -18.42 -11.33 0.80
C HIS A 275 -17.06 -11.76 0.22
N SER A 276 -16.42 -10.86 -0.51
CA SER A 276 -15.11 -11.09 -1.13
C SER A 276 -14.04 -11.42 -0.09
N THR A 277 -13.97 -10.67 1.00
CA THR A 277 -13.00 -10.90 2.08
C THR A 277 -13.15 -12.30 2.67
N LYS A 278 -14.38 -12.70 3.05
CA LYS A 278 -14.64 -14.04 3.62
C LYS A 278 -14.30 -15.19 2.66
N CYS A 279 -14.57 -15.02 1.36
CA CYS A 279 -14.23 -16.03 0.35
C CYS A 279 -12.70 -16.17 0.22
N ILE A 280 -11.98 -15.06 0.14
CA ILE A 280 -10.52 -15.04 0.00
C ILE A 280 -9.84 -15.61 1.25
N GLU A 281 -10.33 -15.28 2.45
CA GLU A 281 -9.83 -15.86 3.71
C GLU A 281 -9.92 -17.38 3.75
N LYS A 282 -11.05 -17.96 3.30
CA LYS A 282 -11.20 -19.42 3.22
C LYS A 282 -10.22 -20.05 2.25
N LEU A 283 -10.01 -19.43 1.07
CA LEU A 283 -9.04 -19.90 0.08
C LEU A 283 -7.60 -19.79 0.60
N LYS A 284 -7.28 -18.67 1.26
CA LYS A 284 -5.97 -18.46 1.89
C LYS A 284 -5.71 -19.50 2.98
N SER A 285 -6.67 -19.76 3.86
CA SER A 285 -6.52 -20.77 4.91
C SER A 285 -6.22 -22.14 4.32
N LYS A 286 -6.96 -22.54 3.28
CA LYS A 286 -6.71 -23.83 2.60
C LYS A 286 -5.32 -23.87 1.95
N LEU A 287 -4.86 -22.77 1.34
CA LEU A 287 -3.51 -22.68 0.79
C LEU A 287 -2.47 -22.86 1.90
N ILE A 288 -2.62 -22.13 3.01
CA ILE A 288 -1.70 -22.20 4.16
C ILE A 288 -1.64 -23.64 4.72
N ASP A 289 -2.80 -24.25 4.98
CA ASP A 289 -2.90 -25.62 5.51
C ASP A 289 -2.22 -26.65 4.58
N GLY A 290 -2.36 -26.46 3.27
CA GLY A 290 -1.75 -27.32 2.28
C GLY A 290 -0.23 -27.15 2.21
N VAL A 291 0.26 -25.90 2.20
CA VAL A 291 1.69 -25.56 2.06
C VAL A 291 2.47 -25.92 3.33
N LEU A 292 1.91 -25.73 4.51
CA LEU A 292 2.56 -26.06 5.78
C LEU A 292 2.78 -27.57 6.02
N LYS A 293 2.15 -28.45 5.21
CA LYS A 293 2.45 -29.88 5.21
C LYS A 293 3.82 -30.21 4.60
N ILE A 294 4.43 -29.27 3.91
CA ILE A 294 5.75 -29.45 3.31
C ILE A 294 6.81 -29.21 4.38
N SER A 295 7.66 -30.21 4.64
CA SER A 295 8.74 -30.11 5.64
C SER A 295 9.66 -28.91 5.33
N GLY A 296 10.08 -28.18 6.38
CA GLY A 296 10.96 -27.01 6.25
C GLY A 296 10.29 -25.78 5.62
N VAL A 297 8.96 -25.70 5.66
CA VAL A 297 8.20 -24.50 5.27
C VAL A 297 7.58 -23.85 6.50
N LYS A 298 7.71 -22.54 6.60
CA LYS A 298 7.18 -21.72 7.70
C LYS A 298 6.32 -20.59 7.14
N LEU A 299 5.16 -20.33 7.75
CA LEU A 299 4.36 -19.14 7.47
C LEU A 299 5.01 -17.91 8.11
N VAL A 300 4.98 -16.77 7.40
CA VAL A 300 5.54 -15.49 7.83
C VAL A 300 4.42 -14.46 7.99
N GLY A 301 4.62 -13.51 8.89
CA GLY A 301 3.64 -12.47 9.25
C GLY A 301 2.88 -12.80 10.52
N HIS A 302 1.91 -11.96 10.87
CA HIS A 302 1.17 -12.12 12.12
C HIS A 302 0.14 -13.27 12.00
N PRO A 303 0.01 -14.14 13.00
CA PRO A 303 -0.85 -15.33 12.90
C PRO A 303 -2.35 -15.01 12.76
N THR A 304 -2.81 -13.88 13.28
CA THR A 304 -4.24 -13.48 13.26
C THR A 304 -4.47 -12.12 12.60
N ASN A 305 -3.62 -11.11 12.85
CA ASN A 305 -3.74 -9.78 12.24
C ASN A 305 -3.03 -9.74 10.89
N GLN A 306 -3.60 -10.43 9.90
CA GLN A 306 -3.02 -10.58 8.58
C GLN A 306 -4.06 -10.32 7.49
N ALA A 307 -3.63 -9.64 6.43
CA ALA A 307 -4.47 -9.36 5.27
C ALA A 307 -5.10 -10.65 4.72
N PRO A 308 -6.37 -10.62 4.32
CA PRO A 308 -7.09 -11.81 3.89
C PRO A 308 -6.49 -12.44 2.62
N HIS A 309 -5.79 -11.66 1.80
CA HIS A 309 -5.34 -12.05 0.46
C HIS A 309 -3.85 -12.41 0.37
N ILE A 310 -3.03 -12.16 1.39
CA ILE A 310 -1.57 -12.41 1.35
C ILE A 310 -1.21 -13.60 2.24
N ALA A 311 -0.46 -14.55 1.68
CA ALA A 311 0.19 -15.65 2.40
C ALA A 311 1.65 -15.74 1.98
N THR A 312 2.57 -15.54 2.93
CA THR A 312 4.02 -15.56 2.66
C THR A 312 4.67 -16.66 3.47
N PHE A 313 5.54 -17.39 2.82
CA PHE A 313 6.25 -18.53 3.40
C PHE A 313 7.76 -18.32 3.26
N ILE A 314 8.51 -18.90 4.19
CA ILE A 314 9.94 -19.16 4.03
C ILE A 314 10.10 -20.66 3.81
N VAL A 315 10.79 -21.01 2.73
CA VAL A 315 11.06 -22.38 2.30
C VAL A 315 12.54 -22.67 2.50
N GLU A 316 12.86 -23.52 3.47
CA GLU A 316 14.22 -23.92 3.77
C GLU A 316 14.82 -24.76 2.62
N GLY A 317 16.03 -24.43 2.18
CA GLY A 317 16.76 -25.15 1.15
C GLY A 317 16.22 -24.96 -0.27
N ALA A 318 15.42 -23.92 -0.50
CA ALA A 318 14.96 -23.52 -1.84
C ALA A 318 15.05 -21.98 -1.99
N GLU A 319 15.55 -21.53 -3.11
CA GLU A 319 15.72 -20.13 -3.43
C GLU A 319 14.45 -19.60 -4.11
N GLY A 320 14.01 -18.37 -3.69
CA GLY A 320 12.73 -17.77 -4.08
C GLY A 320 12.56 -17.59 -5.58
N GLU A 321 13.54 -17.01 -6.27
CA GLU A 321 13.46 -16.77 -7.71
C GLU A 321 13.41 -18.08 -8.49
N ALA A 322 14.22 -19.07 -8.09
CA ALA A 322 14.19 -20.39 -8.71
C ALA A 322 12.82 -21.09 -8.51
N MET A 323 12.20 -20.90 -7.34
CA MET A 323 10.82 -21.36 -7.11
C MET A 323 9.83 -20.68 -8.06
N LEU A 324 9.94 -19.36 -8.22
CA LEU A 324 9.04 -18.59 -9.11
C LEU A 324 9.16 -19.04 -10.57
N LEU A 325 10.38 -19.27 -11.06
CA LEU A 325 10.63 -19.75 -12.43
C LEU A 325 9.99 -21.14 -12.64
N LEU A 326 10.23 -22.09 -11.73
CA LEU A 326 9.64 -23.43 -11.84
C LEU A 326 8.11 -23.44 -11.66
N LEU A 327 7.54 -22.55 -10.83
CA LEU A 327 6.10 -22.37 -10.73
C LEU A 327 5.52 -21.77 -12.02
N SER A 328 6.21 -20.80 -12.61
CA SER A 328 5.81 -20.18 -13.88
C SER A 328 5.77 -21.24 -15.02
N ASP A 329 6.73 -22.15 -15.07
CA ASP A 329 6.71 -23.31 -16.00
C ASP A 329 5.50 -24.22 -15.81
N LYS A 330 4.92 -24.23 -14.59
CA LYS A 330 3.69 -24.94 -14.26
C LYS A 330 2.43 -24.09 -14.43
N GLY A 331 2.55 -22.88 -14.96
CA GLY A 331 1.47 -21.94 -15.19
C GLY A 331 1.01 -21.19 -13.93
N ILE A 332 1.82 -21.14 -12.86
CA ILE A 332 1.50 -20.46 -11.60
C ILE A 332 2.38 -19.21 -11.48
N ALA A 333 1.74 -18.03 -11.43
CA ALA A 333 2.39 -16.76 -11.11
C ALA A 333 2.29 -16.48 -9.60
N ALA A 334 3.42 -16.24 -8.96
CA ALA A 334 3.57 -15.86 -7.56
C ALA A 334 4.70 -14.82 -7.43
N SER A 335 5.06 -14.40 -6.22
CA SER A 335 6.13 -13.44 -5.98
C SER A 335 7.06 -13.91 -4.85
N SER A 336 8.17 -13.21 -4.68
CA SER A 336 9.05 -13.35 -3.52
C SER A 336 9.20 -12.00 -2.83
N GLY A 337 9.53 -12.00 -1.54
CA GLY A 337 9.85 -10.76 -0.82
C GLY A 337 11.13 -10.08 -1.33
N SER A 338 11.96 -10.78 -2.10
CA SER A 338 13.21 -10.29 -2.67
C SER A 338 13.08 -9.81 -4.12
N ALA A 339 11.87 -9.38 -4.57
CA ALA A 339 11.64 -8.96 -5.95
C ALA A 339 12.71 -7.97 -6.43
N CYS A 340 13.52 -8.40 -7.38
CA CYS A 340 14.65 -7.67 -7.95
C CYS A 340 14.22 -6.39 -8.65
N THR A 341 14.49 -5.24 -8.02
CA THR A 341 14.34 -3.93 -8.67
C THR A 341 15.63 -3.47 -9.37
N SER A 342 16.75 -4.24 -9.30
CA SER A 342 18.04 -3.78 -9.78
C SER A 342 19.03 -4.89 -10.18
N GLY A 343 18.58 -6.12 -10.43
CA GLY A 343 19.48 -7.24 -10.76
C GLY A 343 20.45 -7.66 -9.65
N LEU A 344 20.36 -7.07 -8.47
CA LEU A 344 21.13 -7.46 -7.29
C LEU A 344 20.23 -8.28 -6.36
N LEU A 345 20.64 -9.50 -6.05
CA LEU A 345 20.02 -10.42 -5.09
C LEU A 345 20.11 -9.85 -3.65
N LYS A 346 19.33 -8.81 -3.34
CA LYS A 346 19.24 -8.30 -1.97
C LYS A 346 18.09 -8.98 -1.25
N PRO A 347 18.30 -9.47 -0.01
CA PRO A 347 17.22 -10.03 0.79
C PRO A 347 16.13 -8.99 1.06
N SER A 348 14.90 -9.42 1.28
CA SER A 348 13.81 -8.53 1.66
C SER A 348 14.18 -7.72 2.91
N HIS A 349 14.06 -6.41 2.81
CA HIS A 349 14.27 -5.51 3.95
C HIS A 349 13.22 -5.73 5.05
N VAL A 350 12.02 -6.15 4.67
CA VAL A 350 10.92 -6.48 5.60
C VAL A 350 11.31 -7.71 6.42
N LEU A 351 11.68 -8.81 5.77
CA LEU A 351 12.07 -10.03 6.47
C LEU A 351 13.31 -9.81 7.33
N THR A 352 14.29 -9.04 6.83
CA THR A 352 15.48 -8.68 7.62
C THR A 352 15.11 -7.83 8.84
N ALA A 353 14.18 -6.87 8.72
CA ALA A 353 13.71 -6.08 9.85
C ALA A 353 12.95 -6.92 10.88
N MET A 354 12.28 -8.00 10.46
CA MET A 354 11.61 -8.99 11.32
C MET A 354 12.58 -9.97 12.00
N GLY A 355 13.90 -9.89 11.71
CA GLY A 355 14.92 -10.72 12.34
C GLY A 355 15.29 -12.00 11.58
N TYR A 356 14.77 -12.21 10.36
CA TYR A 356 15.20 -13.33 9.52
C TYR A 356 16.60 -13.12 8.96
N LYS A 357 17.40 -14.17 8.92
CA LYS A 357 18.73 -14.15 8.29
C LYS A 357 18.59 -13.95 6.77
N PRO A 358 19.59 -13.32 6.11
CA PRO A 358 19.57 -13.14 4.66
C PRO A 358 19.28 -14.43 3.88
N GLN A 359 19.88 -15.54 4.29
CA GLN A 359 19.69 -16.86 3.67
C GLN A 359 18.24 -17.35 3.78
N GLU A 360 17.58 -17.11 4.90
CA GLU A 360 16.16 -17.47 5.10
C GLU A 360 15.26 -16.55 4.25
N ALA A 361 15.57 -15.25 4.21
CA ALA A 361 14.82 -14.27 3.44
C ALA A 361 14.87 -14.55 1.92
N HIS A 362 15.97 -15.10 1.39
CA HIS A 362 16.07 -15.54 0.01
C HIS A 362 15.16 -16.73 -0.33
N GLY A 363 14.78 -17.55 0.66
CA GLY A 363 13.80 -18.63 0.49
C GLY A 363 12.35 -18.19 0.57
N SER A 364 12.04 -16.89 0.48
CA SER A 364 10.67 -16.38 0.60
C SER A 364 9.83 -16.65 -0.65
N LEU A 365 8.55 -16.99 -0.43
CA LEU A 365 7.54 -17.21 -1.47
C LEU A 365 6.22 -16.60 -1.01
N ARG A 366 5.71 -15.61 -1.75
CA ARG A 366 4.46 -14.93 -1.48
C ARG A 366 3.40 -15.32 -2.50
N PHE A 367 2.26 -15.75 -2.03
CA PHE A 367 1.03 -15.86 -2.80
C PHE A 367 0.08 -14.74 -2.38
N SER A 368 -0.53 -14.09 -3.35
CA SER A 368 -1.58 -13.11 -3.09
C SER A 368 -2.80 -13.37 -3.98
N LEU A 369 -3.89 -13.71 -3.32
CA LEU A 369 -5.14 -14.11 -3.93
C LEU A 369 -5.91 -12.87 -4.43
N GLY A 370 -6.74 -13.07 -5.45
CA GLY A 370 -7.62 -12.05 -5.98
C GLY A 370 -9.09 -12.49 -6.02
N LYS A 371 -9.97 -11.60 -6.48
CA LYS A 371 -11.42 -11.86 -6.55
C LYS A 371 -11.77 -13.08 -7.42
N ASP A 372 -10.94 -13.37 -8.41
CA ASP A 372 -11.17 -14.45 -9.40
C ASP A 372 -10.42 -15.75 -9.03
N THR A 373 -9.72 -15.78 -7.90
CA THR A 373 -9.02 -16.98 -7.42
C THR A 373 -10.03 -18.07 -7.03
N THR A 374 -9.83 -19.28 -7.54
CA THR A 374 -10.73 -20.40 -7.32
C THR A 374 -10.13 -21.50 -6.44
N LEU A 375 -11.00 -22.29 -5.82
CA LEU A 375 -10.59 -23.45 -5.02
C LEU A 375 -9.75 -24.45 -5.83
N LYS A 376 -10.12 -24.69 -7.10
CA LYS A 376 -9.37 -25.58 -8.01
C LYS A 376 -7.95 -25.10 -8.27
N GLU A 377 -7.74 -23.80 -8.33
CA GLU A 377 -6.42 -23.19 -8.49
C GLU A 377 -5.57 -23.39 -7.24
N ILE A 378 -6.16 -23.19 -6.05
CA ILE A 378 -5.48 -23.45 -4.77
C ILE A 378 -5.09 -24.94 -4.65
N ASP A 379 -6.01 -25.87 -4.98
CA ASP A 379 -5.73 -27.31 -4.95
C ASP A 379 -4.58 -27.69 -5.90
N TYR A 380 -4.53 -27.06 -7.08
CA TYR A 380 -3.44 -27.29 -8.03
C TYR A 380 -2.10 -26.78 -7.49
N VAL A 381 -2.06 -25.58 -6.89
CA VAL A 381 -0.84 -25.03 -6.28
C VAL A 381 -0.33 -25.94 -5.16
N VAL A 382 -1.22 -26.35 -4.24
CA VAL A 382 -0.87 -27.26 -3.13
C VAL A 382 -0.32 -28.60 -3.63
N LYS A 383 -0.83 -29.10 -4.77
CA LYS A 383 -0.34 -30.34 -5.40
C LYS A 383 1.05 -30.17 -6.04
N VAL A 384 1.30 -29.05 -6.71
CA VAL A 384 2.50 -28.83 -7.52
C VAL A 384 3.70 -28.35 -6.70
N LEU A 385 3.47 -27.51 -5.69
CA LEU A 385 4.52 -26.87 -4.92
C LEU A 385 5.52 -27.84 -4.24
N PRO A 386 5.09 -28.99 -3.65
CA PRO A 386 6.01 -29.98 -3.08
C PRO A 386 7.01 -30.53 -4.10
N GLU A 387 6.58 -30.74 -5.35
CA GLU A 387 7.45 -31.26 -6.43
C GLU A 387 8.52 -30.22 -6.81
N VAL A 388 8.12 -28.93 -6.91
CA VAL A 388 9.02 -27.82 -7.19
C VAL A 388 10.10 -27.70 -6.10
N ILE A 389 9.66 -27.68 -4.83
CA ILE A 389 10.59 -27.59 -3.67
C ILE A 389 11.53 -28.78 -3.63
N LYS A 390 11.01 -30.00 -3.82
CA LYS A 390 11.82 -31.22 -3.84
C LYS A 390 12.88 -31.19 -4.95
N LYS A 391 12.53 -30.68 -6.13
CA LYS A 391 13.46 -30.53 -7.25
C LYS A 391 14.60 -29.58 -6.89
N LEU A 392 14.30 -28.40 -6.34
CA LEU A 392 15.30 -27.39 -5.95
C LEU A 392 16.23 -27.88 -4.84
N ARG A 393 15.68 -28.52 -3.81
CA ARG A 393 16.47 -29.11 -2.71
C ARG A 393 17.45 -30.19 -3.17
N LYS A 394 17.12 -30.92 -4.26
CA LYS A 394 18.05 -31.89 -4.85
C LYS A 394 19.17 -31.21 -5.65
N MET A 395 18.93 -30.01 -6.17
CA MET A 395 19.90 -29.23 -6.95
C MET A 395 20.79 -28.35 -6.05
N ALA A 396 20.33 -28.06 -4.81
CA ALA A 396 21.12 -27.29 -3.86
C ALA A 396 22.41 -28.05 -3.51
N PRO A 397 23.58 -27.37 -3.47
CA PRO A 397 24.81 -27.98 -2.98
C PRO A 397 24.57 -28.56 -1.58
N LYS A 398 24.97 -29.80 -1.34
CA LYS A 398 25.01 -30.31 0.03
C LYS A 398 26.01 -29.44 0.78
N LEU A 399 25.52 -28.64 1.72
CA LEU A 399 26.40 -27.99 2.69
C LEU A 399 27.15 -29.12 3.41
N ILE A 400 28.45 -29.23 3.08
CA ILE A 400 29.40 -30.15 3.73
C ILE A 400 29.64 -29.65 5.15
#